data_7442847f79eb0bd956e04e28d643849e
#
_entry.id   7442847f79eb0bd956e04e28d643849e
#
_cell.length_a   1.000
_cell.length_b   1.000
_cell.length_c   1.000
_cell.angle_alpha   90.00
_cell.angle_beta   90.00
_cell.angle_gamma   90.00
#
_symmetry.space_group_name_H-M   'P 1'
#
loop_
_entity.id
_entity.type
_entity.pdbx_description
1 polymer ?
#
loop_
_entity_poly.entity_id
_entity_poly.type
_entity_poly.pdbx_seq_one_letter_code
_entity_poly.pdbx_strand_id
1 'polypeptide(L)'
;RAVAHLPETIKTQARERIELLVMQAEAKMPTGKEHKHPLVVREGEPAEEIIALAKEGGFDLVVVGNRGNSRITSLVVGSTASKVARYAHCSVLIYRPGHEPI
;
A
#
# COMPACT_ATOMS: atom_id res chain seq x y z
N ARG A 1 -4.49 -23.19 8.01
CA ARG A 1 -4.68 -22.52 6.73
C ARG A 1 -3.44 -22.66 5.88
N ALA A 2 -3.60 -23.22 4.70
CA ALA A 2 -2.50 -23.37 3.77
C ALA A 2 -2.27 -22.06 3.03
N VAL A 3 -1.04 -21.61 3.03
CA VAL A 3 -0.65 -20.45 2.25
C VAL A 3 0.28 -20.92 1.14
N ALA A 4 -0.12 -20.70 -0.10
CA ALA A 4 0.71 -21.03 -1.23
C ALA A 4 1.79 -19.94 -1.37
N HIS A 5 3.04 -20.38 -1.50
CA HIS A 5 4.13 -19.44 -1.75
C HIS A 5 4.13 -19.00 -3.20
N LEU A 6 4.26 -17.70 -3.40
CA LEU A 6 4.41 -17.15 -4.73
C LEU A 6 5.78 -17.49 -5.31
N PRO A 7 5.85 -17.83 -6.61
CA PRO A 7 7.15 -17.99 -7.26
C PRO A 7 7.99 -16.72 -7.15
N GLU A 8 9.30 -16.87 -7.09
CA GLU A 8 10.21 -15.74 -7.04
C GLU A 8 10.08 -14.80 -8.24
N THR A 9 9.73 -15.34 -9.41
CA THR A 9 9.49 -14.53 -10.60
C THR A 9 8.35 -13.54 -10.40
N ILE A 10 7.28 -13.96 -9.74
CA ILE A 10 6.13 -13.08 -9.46
C ILE A 10 6.52 -12.01 -8.45
N LYS A 11 7.28 -12.36 -7.43
CA LYS A 11 7.78 -11.40 -6.44
C LYS A 11 8.68 -10.37 -7.08
N THR A 12 9.57 -10.82 -7.97
CA THR A 12 10.48 -9.93 -8.68
C THR A 12 9.72 -8.97 -9.57
N GLN A 13 8.72 -9.45 -10.30
CA GLN A 13 7.89 -8.62 -11.15
C GLN A 13 7.11 -7.58 -10.34
N ALA A 14 6.58 -7.97 -9.18
CA ALA A 14 5.88 -7.05 -8.30
C ALA A 14 6.83 -5.96 -7.80
N ARG A 15 8.02 -6.33 -7.39
CA ARG A 15 9.03 -5.37 -6.92
C ARG A 15 9.42 -4.40 -8.04
N GLU A 16 9.68 -4.90 -9.22
CA GLU A 16 10.06 -4.06 -10.37
C GLU A 16 8.97 -3.06 -10.72
N ARG A 17 7.72 -3.50 -10.66
CA ARG A 17 6.58 -2.62 -10.93
C ARG A 17 6.47 -1.51 -9.88
N ILE A 18 6.66 -1.85 -8.62
CA ILE A 18 6.62 -0.86 -7.54
C ILE A 18 7.78 0.12 -7.68
N GLU A 19 8.98 -0.37 -7.98
CA GLU A 19 10.14 0.49 -8.19
C GLU A 19 9.90 1.50 -9.31
N LEU A 20 9.29 1.06 -10.41
CA LEU A 20 8.97 1.94 -11.51
C LEU A 20 7.96 3.02 -11.09
N LEU A 21 6.93 2.64 -10.35
CA LEU A 21 5.94 3.59 -9.85
C LEU A 21 6.55 4.62 -8.90
N VAL A 22 7.46 4.18 -8.04
CA VAL A 22 8.17 5.07 -7.12
C VAL A 22 9.05 6.04 -7.90
N MET A 23 9.79 5.56 -8.90
CA MET A 23 10.60 6.41 -9.76
C MET A 23 9.76 7.47 -10.46
N GLN A 24 8.60 7.09 -10.98
CA GLN A 24 7.70 8.03 -11.65
C GLN A 24 7.17 9.08 -10.69
N ALA A 25 6.84 8.67 -9.48
CA ALA A 25 6.36 9.60 -8.45
C ALA A 25 7.46 10.57 -8.01
N GLU A 26 8.67 10.06 -7.81
CA GLU A 26 9.81 10.90 -7.42
C GLU A 26 10.15 11.93 -8.48
N ALA A 27 10.04 11.56 -9.75
CA ALA A 27 10.30 12.48 -10.85
C ALA A 27 9.38 13.69 -10.86
N LYS A 28 8.21 13.57 -10.24
CA LYS A 28 7.24 14.67 -10.13
C LYS A 28 7.41 15.50 -8.88
N MET A 29 8.29 15.12 -7.99
CA MET A 29 8.52 15.85 -6.74
C MET A 29 9.45 17.03 -7.00
N PRO A 30 9.10 18.23 -6.53
CA PRO A 30 9.90 19.43 -6.79
C PRO A 30 11.12 19.60 -5.88
N THR A 31 11.35 18.70 -4.95
CA THR A 31 12.35 18.91 -3.89
C THR A 31 13.79 18.70 -4.31
N GLY A 32 14.04 17.97 -5.39
CA GLY A 32 15.39 17.67 -5.83
C GLY A 32 16.23 16.85 -4.86
N LYS A 33 15.64 16.39 -3.78
CA LYS A 33 16.32 15.54 -2.80
C LYS A 33 16.01 14.08 -3.08
N GLU A 34 17.04 13.25 -2.98
CA GLU A 34 16.83 11.82 -3.05
C GLU A 34 16.20 11.36 -1.74
N HIS A 35 15.06 10.74 -1.85
CA HIS A 35 14.41 10.08 -0.73
C HIS A 35 14.56 8.57 -0.89
N LYS A 36 15.02 7.93 0.16
CA LYS A 36 15.07 6.47 0.16
C LYS A 36 13.71 5.95 0.56
N HIS A 37 13.14 5.15 -0.32
CA HIS A 37 11.87 4.50 -0.09
C HIS A 37 12.10 3.00 -0.08
N PRO A 38 12.29 2.40 1.09
CA PRO A 38 12.46 0.95 1.16
C PRO A 38 11.22 0.26 0.58
N LEU A 39 11.45 -0.72 -0.26
CA LEU A 39 10.37 -1.49 -0.86
C LEU A 39 10.30 -2.86 -0.18
N VAL A 40 9.12 -3.23 0.24
CA VAL A 40 8.87 -4.51 0.89
C VAL A 40 7.78 -5.23 0.12
N VAL A 41 8.05 -6.47 -0.24
CA VAL A 41 7.08 -7.34 -0.88
C VAL A 41 6.79 -8.49 0.06
N ARG A 42 5.52 -8.66 0.44
CA ARG A 42 5.12 -9.70 1.38
C ARG A 42 3.97 -10.51 0.79
N GLU A 43 3.92 -11.77 1.17
CA GLU A 43 2.84 -12.67 0.79
C GLU A 43 1.85 -12.78 1.94
N GLY A 44 0.59 -12.91 1.61
CA GLY A 44 -0.44 -13.17 2.59
C GLY A 44 -1.70 -12.40 2.33
N GLU A 45 -2.55 -12.31 3.34
CA GLU A 45 -3.75 -11.51 3.24
C GLU A 45 -3.35 -10.03 3.36
N PRO A 46 -3.72 -9.20 2.36
CA PRO A 46 -3.15 -7.84 2.27
C PRO A 46 -3.27 -7.00 3.52
N ALA A 47 -4.44 -6.91 4.11
CA ALA A 47 -4.64 -6.08 5.29
C ALA A 47 -3.84 -6.58 6.48
N GLU A 48 -3.80 -7.89 6.68
CA GLU A 48 -3.04 -8.48 7.77
C GLU A 48 -1.55 -8.22 7.65
N GLU A 49 -1.02 -8.31 6.42
CA GLU A 49 0.40 -8.05 6.18
C GLU A 49 0.76 -6.58 6.39
N ILE A 50 -0.11 -5.68 5.95
CA ILE A 50 0.08 -4.24 6.16
C ILE A 50 0.09 -3.92 7.66
N ILE A 51 -0.87 -4.44 8.39
CA ILE A 51 -1.00 -4.22 9.83
C ILE A 51 0.23 -4.77 10.57
N ALA A 52 0.66 -5.97 10.19
CA ALA A 52 1.82 -6.60 10.81
C ALA A 52 3.10 -5.79 10.55
N LEU A 53 3.32 -5.37 9.31
CA LEU A 53 4.49 -4.58 8.96
C LEU A 53 4.50 -3.23 9.66
N ALA A 54 3.35 -2.58 9.73
CA ALA A 54 3.24 -1.29 10.41
C ALA A 54 3.65 -1.40 11.88
N LYS A 55 3.23 -2.47 12.53
CA LYS A 55 3.57 -2.71 13.93
C LYS A 55 5.03 -3.09 14.11
N GLU A 56 5.52 -4.02 13.28
CA GLU A 56 6.92 -4.47 13.33
C GLU A 56 7.89 -3.33 13.12
N GLY A 57 7.58 -2.44 12.19
CA GLY A 57 8.43 -1.31 11.86
C GLY A 57 8.24 -0.08 12.72
N GLY A 58 7.27 -0.09 13.61
CA GLY A 58 6.98 1.06 14.46
C GLY A 58 6.51 2.29 13.68
N PHE A 59 5.78 2.08 12.59
CA PHE A 59 5.31 3.19 11.78
C PHE A 59 4.20 3.97 12.48
N ASP A 60 4.18 5.28 12.27
CA ASP A 60 3.20 6.17 12.87
C ASP A 60 2.01 6.44 11.98
N LEU A 61 2.16 6.21 10.70
CA LEU A 61 1.11 6.47 9.72
C LEU A 61 1.16 5.43 8.61
N VAL A 62 0.00 4.90 8.29
CA VAL A 62 -0.18 4.04 7.12
C VAL A 62 -1.05 4.77 6.11
N VAL A 63 -0.62 4.80 4.87
CA VAL A 63 -1.40 5.38 3.78
C VAL A 63 -1.82 4.25 2.84
N VAL A 64 -3.11 4.10 2.63
CA VAL A 64 -3.65 3.07 1.74
C VAL A 64 -4.61 3.69 0.75
N GLY A 65 -4.70 3.08 -0.42
CA GLY A 65 -5.68 3.47 -1.41
C GLY A 65 -7.07 2.97 -1.02
N ASN A 66 -8.08 3.73 -1.38
CA ASN A 66 -9.47 3.36 -1.11
C ASN A 66 -9.90 2.11 -1.87
N ARG A 67 -9.37 1.93 -3.08
CA ARG A 67 -9.69 0.81 -3.95
C ARG A 67 -8.43 0.12 -4.41
N GLY A 68 -8.47 -1.20 -4.44
CA GLY A 68 -7.41 -1.97 -5.09
C GLY A 68 -7.67 -2.02 -6.59
N ASN A 69 -7.84 -3.22 -7.11
CA ASN A 69 -8.09 -3.44 -8.54
C ASN A 69 -9.56 -3.41 -8.91
N SER A 70 -10.47 -3.28 -7.96
CA SER A 70 -11.89 -3.28 -8.24
C SER A 70 -12.40 -1.87 -8.47
N ARG A 71 -13.39 -1.76 -9.37
CA ARG A 71 -14.03 -0.48 -9.66
C ARG A 71 -15.24 -0.29 -8.76
N ILE A 72 -14.99 -0.10 -7.50
CA ILE A 72 -16.04 0.15 -6.53
C ILE A 72 -16.39 1.64 -6.60
N THR A 73 -17.64 1.97 -6.33
CA THR A 73 -18.06 3.36 -6.31
C THR A 73 -17.29 4.16 -5.28
N SER A 74 -17.17 5.45 -5.49
CA SER A 74 -16.40 6.35 -4.63
C SER A 74 -16.87 6.38 -3.18
N LEU A 75 -18.10 5.98 -2.93
CA LEU A 75 -18.69 6.02 -1.58
C LEU A 75 -18.36 4.77 -0.74
N VAL A 76 -17.77 3.77 -1.38
CA VAL A 76 -17.48 2.49 -0.70
C VAL A 76 -16.00 2.40 -0.41
N VAL A 77 -15.65 2.17 0.83
CA VAL A 77 -14.27 1.92 1.26
C VAL A 77 -13.95 0.45 0.98
N GLY A 78 -12.85 0.19 0.30
CA GLY A 78 -12.44 -1.17 -0.02
C GLY A 78 -12.19 -2.01 1.22
N SER A 79 -12.28 -3.32 1.08
CA SER A 79 -12.15 -4.25 2.21
C SER A 79 -10.77 -4.16 2.88
N THR A 80 -9.71 -4.03 2.10
CA THR A 80 -8.35 -3.90 2.64
C THR A 80 -8.20 -2.62 3.44
N ALA A 81 -8.58 -1.48 2.85
CA ALA A 81 -8.48 -0.19 3.52
C ALA A 81 -9.32 -0.16 4.79
N SER A 82 -10.53 -0.72 4.74
CA SER A 82 -11.43 -0.78 5.87
C SER A 82 -10.83 -1.59 7.03
N LYS A 83 -10.24 -2.75 6.72
CA LYS A 83 -9.63 -3.61 7.73
C LYS A 83 -8.38 -2.97 8.33
N VAL A 84 -7.54 -2.35 7.50
CA VAL A 84 -6.36 -1.63 7.97
C VAL A 84 -6.76 -0.49 8.90
N ALA A 85 -7.76 0.30 8.52
CA ALA A 85 -8.23 1.41 9.33
C ALA A 85 -8.75 0.94 10.69
N ARG A 86 -9.38 -0.22 10.73
CA ARG A 86 -9.97 -0.76 11.95
C ARG A 86 -8.94 -1.35 12.90
N TYR A 87 -7.92 -2.02 12.38
CA TYR A 87 -7.04 -2.85 13.20
C TYR A 87 -5.59 -2.37 13.27
N ALA A 88 -5.19 -1.36 12.52
CA ALA A 88 -3.83 -0.83 12.62
C ALA A 88 -3.59 -0.22 14.00
N HIS A 89 -2.35 -0.33 14.50
CA HIS A 89 -1.97 0.25 15.79
C HIS A 89 -1.71 1.76 15.72
N CYS A 90 -1.71 2.33 14.50
CA CYS A 90 -1.34 3.72 14.26
C CYS A 90 -2.38 4.41 13.39
N SER A 91 -2.16 5.66 13.09
CA SER A 91 -3.03 6.45 12.22
C SER A 91 -3.06 5.88 10.80
N VAL A 92 -4.22 5.95 10.17
CA VAL A 92 -4.40 5.46 8.81
C VAL A 92 -5.05 6.55 7.97
N LEU A 93 -4.42 6.86 6.85
CA LEU A 93 -4.98 7.77 5.86
C LEU A 93 -5.46 6.95 4.66
N ILE A 94 -6.72 7.11 4.31
CA ILE A 94 -7.28 6.45 3.14
C ILE A 94 -7.33 7.46 2.00
N TYR A 95 -6.58 7.17 0.94
CA TYR A 95 -6.48 8.05 -0.21
C TYR A 95 -7.48 7.66 -1.29
N ARG A 96 -8.21 8.64 -1.81
CA ARG A 96 -9.16 8.45 -2.90
C ARG A 96 -8.70 9.23 -4.14
N PRO A 97 -7.98 8.59 -5.04
CA PRO A 97 -7.56 9.27 -6.25
C PRO A 97 -8.74 9.62 -7.14
N GLY A 98 -8.69 10.77 -7.79
CA GLY A 98 -9.70 11.19 -8.74
C GLY A 98 -10.99 11.75 -8.15
N HIS A 99 -11.00 12.03 -6.85
CA HIS A 99 -12.16 12.63 -6.19
C HIS A 99 -11.84 14.01 -5.67
N GLU A 100 -12.69 14.94 -6.01
CA GLU A 100 -12.60 16.27 -5.44
C GLU A 100 -13.16 16.27 -4.03
N PRO A 101 -12.54 17.00 -3.10
CA PRO A 101 -13.15 17.21 -1.80
C PRO A 101 -14.43 18.02 -1.98
N ILE A 102 -15.42 17.64 -1.27
CA ILE A 102 -16.71 18.33 -1.30
C ILE A 102 -16.69 19.48 -0.32
#